data_889a991e9e59bc55b40ca1444b1f224f
#
_entry.id   889a991e9e59bc55b40ca1444b1f224f
#
_cell.length_a   1.000
_cell.length_b   1.000
_cell.length_c   1.000
_cell.angle_alpha   90.00
_cell.angle_beta   90.00
_cell.angle_gamma   90.00
#
_symmetry.space_group_name_H-M   'P 1'
#
loop_
_entity.id
_entity.type
_entity.pdbx_description
1 polymer ?
#
loop_
_entity_poly.entity_id
_entity_poly.type
_entity_poly.pdbx_seq_one_letter_code
_entity_poly.pdbx_strand_id
1 'polypeptide(L)' 'MNIILNGEPAELRGKTVADLIAQIAPQKPFAVAVNTGFVAKGAYAETVLNENDKVDIVRPVVGG' A
#
# COMPACT_ATOMS: atom_id res chain seq x y z
N MET A 1 11.69 7.29 1.85
CA MET A 1 12.01 5.94 2.34
C MET A 1 11.80 4.89 1.27
N ASN A 2 12.48 3.81 1.36
CA ASN A 2 12.30 2.70 0.43
C ASN A 2 11.39 1.65 1.02
N ILE A 3 10.46 1.18 0.20
CA ILE A 3 9.55 0.09 0.57
C ILE A 3 9.59 -0.98 -0.52
N ILE A 4 9.02 -2.11 -0.23
CA ILE A 4 8.86 -3.18 -1.23
C ILE A 4 7.39 -3.19 -1.62
N LEU A 5 7.11 -2.69 -2.81
CA LEU A 5 5.73 -2.57 -3.30
C LEU A 5 5.46 -3.66 -4.32
N ASN A 6 4.54 -4.55 -3.99
CA ASN A 6 4.19 -5.68 -4.85
C ASN A 6 5.44 -6.48 -5.27
N GLY A 7 6.35 -6.68 -4.31
CA GLY A 7 7.56 -7.45 -4.55
C GLY A 7 8.70 -6.70 -5.21
N GLU A 8 8.54 -5.40 -5.46
CA GLU A 8 9.58 -4.61 -6.11
C GLU A 8 9.95 -3.40 -5.27
N PRO A 9 11.23 -3.00 -5.28
CA PRO A 9 11.63 -1.80 -4.55
C PRO A 9 10.94 -0.56 -5.11
N ALA A 10 10.49 0.30 -4.22
CA ALA A 10 9.86 1.56 -4.61
C ALA A 10 10.19 2.63 -3.57
N GLU A 11 10.29 3.86 -4.03
CA GLU A 11 10.52 4.99 -3.13
C GLU A 11 9.21 5.64 -2.77
N LEU A 12 8.97 5.78 -1.46
CA LEU A 12 7.81 6.47 -0.93
C LEU A 12 8.23 7.87 -0.49
N ARG A 13 7.51 8.88 -0.97
CA ARG A 13 7.80 10.27 -0.63
C ARG A 13 7.21 10.67 0.71
N GLY A 14 6.22 9.96 1.18
CA GLY A 14 5.61 10.21 2.48
C GLY A 14 6.02 9.15 3.48
N LYS A 15 5.12 8.87 4.43
CA LYS A 15 5.41 7.90 5.47
C LYS A 15 4.22 7.03 5.87
N THR A 16 3.04 7.29 5.33
CA THR A 16 1.84 6.50 5.68
C THR A 16 1.30 5.78 4.46
N VAL A 17 0.41 4.82 4.72
CA VAL A 17 -0.28 4.14 3.63
C VAL A 17 -1.08 5.14 2.79
N ALA A 18 -1.71 6.13 3.44
CA ALA A 18 -2.44 7.17 2.71
C ALA A 18 -1.51 7.94 1.76
N ASP A 19 -0.29 8.23 2.20
CA ASP A 19 0.69 8.91 1.35
C ASP A 19 1.05 8.05 0.14
N LEU A 20 1.21 6.74 0.36
CA LEU A 20 1.51 5.82 -0.73
C LEU A 20 0.36 5.75 -1.73
N ILE A 21 -0.87 5.65 -1.24
CA ILE A 21 -2.04 5.59 -2.12
C ILE A 21 -2.15 6.86 -2.96
N ALA A 22 -1.89 8.01 -2.35
CA ALA A 22 -1.90 9.28 -3.09
C ALA A 22 -0.80 9.31 -4.16
N GLN A 23 0.36 8.73 -3.87
CA GLN A 23 1.49 8.73 -4.80
C GLN A 23 1.25 7.82 -6.00
N ILE A 24 0.74 6.60 -5.77
CA ILE A 24 0.59 5.63 -6.86
C ILE A 24 -0.81 5.66 -7.49
N ALA A 25 -1.79 6.22 -6.80
CA ALA A 25 -3.16 6.35 -7.28
C ALA A 25 -3.70 5.08 -7.94
N PRO A 26 -3.76 3.96 -7.21
CA PRO A 26 -4.19 2.70 -7.81
C PRO A 26 -5.67 2.75 -8.19
N GLN A 27 -6.03 2.00 -9.21
CA GLN A 27 -7.43 1.93 -9.64
C GLN A 27 -8.26 1.16 -8.62
N LYS A 28 -9.43 1.68 -8.33
CA LYS A 28 -10.39 1.01 -7.45
C LYS A 28 -11.11 -0.09 -8.21
N PRO A 29 -11.54 -1.14 -7.52
CA PRO A 29 -11.32 -1.40 -6.10
C PRO A 29 -9.95 -2.00 -5.86
N PHE A 30 -9.41 -1.76 -4.65
CA PHE A 30 -8.14 -2.36 -4.25
C PHE A 30 -8.12 -2.57 -2.74
N ALA A 31 -7.22 -3.43 -2.27
CA ALA A 31 -6.97 -3.63 -0.86
C ALA A 31 -5.48 -3.45 -0.61
N VAL A 32 -5.12 -3.06 0.60
CA VAL A 32 -3.73 -2.83 0.96
C VAL A 32 -3.35 -3.79 2.08
N ALA A 33 -2.21 -4.46 1.92
CA ALA A 33 -1.63 -5.27 2.98
C ALA A 33 -0.23 -4.76 3.28
N VAL A 34 0.11 -4.64 4.56
CA VAL A 34 1.44 -4.28 5.01
C VAL A 34 1.99 -5.44 5.79
N ASN A 35 3.12 -5.99 5.34
CA ASN A 35 3.75 -7.16 5.96
C ASN A 35 2.75 -8.29 6.20
N THR A 36 1.92 -8.55 5.20
CA THR A 36 0.87 -9.58 5.16
C THR A 36 -0.41 -9.27 5.95
N GLY A 37 -0.46 -8.13 6.66
CA GLY A 37 -1.67 -7.73 7.37
C GLY A 37 -2.48 -6.72 6.59
N PHE A 38 -3.75 -7.00 6.36
CA PHE A 38 -4.59 -6.06 5.63
C PHE A 38 -4.85 -4.80 6.45
N VAL A 39 -4.84 -3.65 5.78
CA VAL A 39 -5.10 -2.36 6.39
C VAL A 39 -6.49 -1.89 5.98
N ALA A 40 -7.31 -1.58 6.96
CA ALA A 40 -8.66 -1.08 6.69
C ALA A 40 -8.58 0.29 6.00
N LYS A 41 -9.52 0.54 5.11
CA LYS A 41 -9.53 1.78 4.33
C LYS A 41 -9.50 3.02 5.22
N GLY A 42 -10.22 3.00 6.32
CA GLY A 42 -10.25 4.13 7.25
C GLY A 42 -8.98 4.29 8.07
N ALA A 43 -8.03 3.36 7.99
CA ALA A 43 -6.80 3.40 8.77
C ALA A 43 -5.57 3.80 7.94
N TYR A 44 -5.75 4.13 6.67
CA TYR A 44 -4.61 4.44 5.78
C TYR A 44 -3.77 5.59 6.31
N ALA A 45 -4.40 6.66 6.78
CA ALA A 45 -3.67 7.82 7.25
C ALA A 45 -2.96 7.58 8.59
N GLU A 46 -3.41 6.58 9.33
CA GLU A 46 -2.85 6.26 10.64
C GLU A 46 -1.80 5.17 10.58
N THR A 47 -1.66 4.49 9.45
CA THR A 47 -0.73 3.39 9.30
C THR A 47 0.60 3.92 8.78
N VAL A 48 1.56 4.05 9.68
CA VAL A 48 2.90 4.53 9.35
C VAL A 48 3.73 3.38 8.79
N LEU A 49 4.37 3.62 7.66
CA LEU A 49 5.28 2.65 7.05
C LEU A 49 6.70 2.88 7.53
N ASN A 50 7.48 1.82 7.55
CA ASN A 50 8.88 1.88 7.92
C ASN A 50 9.75 1.46 6.75
N GLU A 51 11.03 1.76 6.83
CA GLU A 51 11.98 1.40 5.79
C GLU A 51 11.92 -0.10 5.50
N ASN A 52 11.84 -0.44 4.22
CA ASN A 52 11.80 -1.83 3.74
C ASN A 52 10.52 -2.62 4.08
N ASP A 53 9.48 -1.93 4.52
CA ASP A 53 8.19 -2.59 4.72
C ASP A 53 7.68 -3.16 3.40
N LYS A 54 7.06 -4.33 3.48
CA LYS A 54 6.43 -4.96 2.32
C LYS A 54 4.98 -4.52 2.24
N VAL A 55 4.65 -3.85 1.16
CA VAL A 55 3.29 -3.37 0.93
C VAL A 55 2.76 -4.02 -0.33
N ASP A 56 1.60 -4.64 -0.22
CA ASP A 56 0.96 -5.25 -1.37
C ASP A 56 -0.35 -4.53 -1.66
N ILE A 57 -0.52 -4.14 -2.89
CA ILE A 57 -1.79 -3.61 -3.37
C ILE A 57 -2.47 -4.72 -4.14
N VAL A 58 -3.57 -5.21 -3.60
CA VAL A 58 -4.30 -6.33 -4.16
C VAL A 58 -5.55 -5.82 -4.84
N ARG A 59 -5.76 -6.23 -6.07
CA ARG A 59 -6.97 -5.86 -6.81
C ARG A 59 -7.83 -7.12 -6.92
N PRO A 60 -9.09 -7.05 -6.48
CA PRO A 60 -9.97 -8.20 -6.62
C PRO A 60 -10.19 -8.52 -8.09
N VAL A 61 -10.08 -9.79 -8.42
CA VAL A 61 -10.40 -10.23 -9.77
C VAL A 61 -11.92 -10.30 -9.85
N VAL A 62 -12.50 -9.38 -10.57
CA VAL A 62 -13.93 -9.47 -10.84
C VAL A 62 -14.07 -10.50 -11.93
N GLY A 63 -14.37 -11.70 -11.55
CA GLY A 63 -14.56 -12.76 -12.51
C GLY A 63 -15.70 -12.39 -13.43
N GLY A 64 -15.35 -12.27 -14.64
CA GLY A 64 -16.37 -12.07 -15.66
C GLY A 64 -16.73 -13.41 -16.21
#